data_6e8640da61c63761bd969e41ac959d13
#
_entry.id   6e8640da61c63761bd969e41ac959d13
#
_cell.length_a   1.000
_cell.length_b   1.000
_cell.length_c   1.000
_cell.angle_alpha   90.00
_cell.angle_beta   90.00
_cell.angle_gamma   90.00
#
_symmetry.space_group_name_H-M   'P 1'
#
loop_
_entity.id
_entity.type
_entity.pdbx_description
1 polymer ?
#
loop_
_entity_poly.entity_id
_entity_poly.type
_entity_poly.pdbx_seq_one_letter_code
_entity_poly.pdbx_strand_id
1 'polypeptide(L)' 'MAIFLDEKSKVIVQGMTGSEGTKHTKRMLAAGTKIVGGVTPGKGGQSVDIDGHQLPVFNTVREAMAATGADVSVVX' A
#
# COMPACT_ATOMS: atom_id res chain seq x y z
N MET A 1 3.08 6.94 -19.09
CA MET A 1 4.09 7.27 -18.09
C MET A 1 4.67 6.00 -17.48
N ALA A 2 5.95 5.98 -17.30
CA ALA A 2 6.60 4.80 -16.76
C ALA A 2 7.02 5.06 -15.32
N ILE A 3 6.66 4.14 -14.45
CA ILE A 3 7.11 4.17 -13.07
C ILE A 3 8.04 2.99 -12.88
N PHE A 4 9.26 3.29 -12.52
CA PHE A 4 10.23 2.23 -12.30
C PHE A 4 10.16 1.80 -10.85
N LEU A 5 9.53 0.66 -10.65
CA LEU A 5 9.47 0.03 -9.35
C LEU A 5 10.31 -1.21 -9.40
N ASP A 6 11.45 -1.18 -8.77
CA ASP A 6 12.23 -2.40 -8.72
C ASP A 6 11.81 -3.21 -7.50
N GLU A 7 12.41 -4.36 -7.33
CA GLU A 7 12.03 -5.27 -6.27
C GLU A 7 12.35 -4.73 -4.89
N LYS A 8 13.15 -3.69 -4.82
CA LYS A 8 13.52 -3.09 -3.54
C LYS A 8 12.65 -1.91 -3.18
N SER A 9 11.84 -1.43 -4.10
CA SER A 9 10.97 -0.30 -3.84
C SER A 9 9.87 -0.72 -2.90
N LYS A 10 9.65 0.07 -1.86
CA LYS A 10 8.58 -0.18 -0.91
C LYS A 10 7.43 0.74 -1.24
N VAL A 11 6.26 0.16 -1.41
CA VAL A 11 5.11 0.88 -1.93
C VAL A 11 3.99 0.90 -0.91
N ILE A 12 3.35 2.05 -0.76
CA ILE A 12 2.12 2.15 0.00
C ILE A 12 1.00 2.56 -0.96
N VAL A 13 -0.21 2.11 -0.65
CA VAL A 13 -1.36 2.36 -1.51
C VAL A 13 -2.36 3.22 -0.77
N GLN A 14 -2.68 4.38 -1.33
CA GLN A 14 -3.68 5.25 -0.74
C GLN A 14 -5.07 4.74 -1.10
N GLY A 15 -5.95 4.71 -0.11
CA GLY A 15 -7.29 4.20 -0.30
C GLY A 15 -7.35 2.69 -0.44
N MET A 16 -6.41 2.00 0.19
CA MET A 16 -6.27 0.56 0.02
C MET A 16 -7.50 -0.22 0.48
N THR A 17 -8.23 0.29 1.46
CA THR A 17 -9.36 -0.44 1.99
C THR A 17 -10.63 -0.30 1.16
N GLY A 18 -10.65 0.62 0.21
CA GLY A 18 -11.79 0.73 -0.69
C GLY A 18 -11.78 -0.43 -1.70
N SER A 19 -12.92 -0.66 -2.35
CA SER A 19 -12.99 -1.78 -3.27
C SER A 19 -12.01 -1.63 -4.42
N GLU A 20 -11.87 -0.44 -4.96
CA GLU A 20 -10.92 -0.22 -6.04
C GLU A 20 -9.48 -0.34 -5.53
N GLY A 21 -9.22 0.21 -4.35
CA GLY A 21 -7.88 0.13 -3.79
C GLY A 21 -7.47 -1.30 -3.51
N THR A 22 -8.42 -2.12 -3.04
CA THR A 22 -8.14 -3.52 -2.80
C THR A 22 -7.79 -4.24 -4.10
N LYS A 23 -8.54 -3.96 -5.16
CA LYS A 23 -8.26 -4.59 -6.44
C LYS A 23 -6.89 -4.20 -6.97
N HIS A 24 -6.57 -2.91 -6.87
CA HIS A 24 -5.26 -2.46 -7.32
C HIS A 24 -4.15 -3.12 -6.52
N THR A 25 -4.34 -3.22 -5.21
CA THR A 25 -3.33 -3.82 -4.36
C THR A 25 -3.11 -5.28 -4.72
N LYS A 26 -4.19 -6.00 -4.98
CA LYS A 26 -4.07 -7.40 -5.39
C LYS A 26 -3.28 -7.53 -6.69
N ARG A 27 -3.57 -6.66 -7.65
CA ARG A 27 -2.87 -6.71 -8.92
C ARG A 27 -1.38 -6.44 -8.75
N MET A 28 -1.07 -5.45 -7.93
CA MET A 28 0.33 -5.08 -7.73
C MET A 28 1.08 -6.20 -7.02
N LEU A 29 0.44 -6.84 -6.04
CA LEU A 29 1.06 -7.96 -5.36
C LEU A 29 1.29 -9.12 -6.32
N ALA A 30 0.33 -9.38 -7.18
CA ALA A 30 0.46 -10.46 -8.15
C ALA A 30 1.58 -10.16 -9.16
N ALA A 31 1.83 -8.89 -9.42
CA ALA A 31 2.90 -8.50 -10.34
C ALA A 31 4.27 -8.49 -9.67
N GLY A 32 4.33 -8.76 -8.38
CA GLY A 32 5.60 -8.78 -7.68
C GLY A 32 5.97 -7.48 -7.00
N THR A 33 5.04 -6.54 -6.95
CA THR A 33 5.30 -5.27 -6.29
C THR A 33 5.32 -5.46 -4.78
N LYS A 34 6.28 -4.83 -4.13
CA LYS A 34 6.41 -4.95 -2.69
C LYS A 34 5.55 -3.89 -2.02
N ILE A 35 4.36 -4.28 -1.60
CA ILE A 35 3.45 -3.40 -0.89
C ILE A 35 3.70 -3.55 0.60
N VAL A 36 4.00 -2.46 1.28
CA VAL A 36 4.32 -2.53 2.71
C VAL A 36 3.22 -1.96 3.58
N GLY A 37 2.20 -1.35 2.98
CA GLY A 37 1.09 -0.84 3.77
C GLY A 37 0.18 0.01 2.92
N GLY A 38 -0.81 0.60 3.57
CA GLY A 38 -1.75 1.46 2.87
C GLY A 38 -2.16 2.62 3.73
N VAL A 39 -2.87 3.56 3.12
CA VAL A 39 -3.34 4.76 3.80
C VAL A 39 -4.83 4.90 3.58
N THR A 40 -5.58 4.91 4.67
CA THR A 40 -7.01 5.20 4.63
C THR A 40 -7.33 6.06 5.83
N PRO A 41 -7.69 7.32 5.61
CA PRO A 41 -8.00 8.20 6.75
C PRO A 41 -9.12 7.61 7.59
N GLY A 42 -8.94 7.64 8.90
CA GLY A 42 -9.92 7.09 9.82
C GLY A 42 -9.76 5.62 10.12
N LYS A 43 -8.88 4.92 9.42
CA LYS A 43 -8.68 3.50 9.65
C LYS A 43 -7.24 3.17 10.03
N GLY A 44 -6.50 4.17 10.47
CA GLY A 44 -5.14 3.94 10.92
C GLY A 44 -5.10 3.02 12.11
N GLY A 45 -4.06 2.22 12.19
CA GLY A 45 -3.90 1.28 13.28
C GLY A 45 -4.53 -0.08 13.01
N GLN A 46 -5.24 -0.21 11.89
CA GLN A 46 -5.81 -1.49 11.49
C GLN A 46 -4.90 -2.17 10.50
N SER A 47 -5.26 -3.38 10.14
CA SER A 47 -4.55 -4.09 9.08
C SER A 47 -5.59 -4.79 8.22
N VAL A 48 -5.21 -5.06 6.98
CA VAL A 48 -6.08 -5.77 6.06
C VAL A 48 -5.30 -6.95 5.49
N ASP A 49 -6.03 -8.01 5.21
CA ASP A 49 -5.46 -9.21 4.63
C ASP A 49 -5.84 -9.24 3.16
N ILE A 50 -4.84 -9.06 2.31
CA ILE A 50 -5.08 -9.06 0.86
C ILE A 50 -4.25 -10.18 0.26
N ASP A 51 -4.94 -11.16 -0.28
CA ASP A 51 -4.31 -12.26 -0.99
C ASP A 51 -3.24 -12.95 -0.13
N GLY A 52 -3.53 -13.09 1.16
CA GLY A 52 -2.59 -13.73 2.06
C GLY A 52 -1.55 -12.82 2.66
N HIS A 53 -1.56 -11.56 2.28
CA HIS A 53 -0.62 -10.58 2.83
C HIS A 53 -1.33 -9.67 3.81
N GLN A 54 -0.84 -9.64 5.02
CA GLN A 54 -1.41 -8.76 6.03
C GLN A 54 -0.67 -7.43 5.99
N LEU A 55 -1.40 -6.38 5.63
CA LEU A 55 -0.80 -5.07 5.39
C LEU A 55 -1.35 -4.06 6.38
N PRO A 56 -0.49 -3.28 7.03
CA PRO A 56 -0.96 -2.27 7.97
C PRO A 56 -1.59 -1.08 7.24
N VAL A 57 -2.51 -0.43 7.91
CA VAL A 57 -3.20 0.73 7.38
C VAL A 57 -2.86 1.93 8.26
N PHE A 58 -2.59 3.06 7.62
CA PHE A 58 -2.22 4.28 8.32
C PHE A 58 -3.19 5.39 7.98
N ASN A 59 -3.24 6.42 8.82
CA ASN A 59 -4.13 7.55 8.60
C ASN A 59 -3.60 8.53 7.54
N THR A 60 -2.30 8.66 7.44
CA THR A 60 -1.69 9.60 6.49
C THR A 60 -0.52 8.94 5.80
N VAL A 61 -0.18 9.52 4.65
CA VAL A 61 0.99 9.06 3.90
C VAL A 61 2.26 9.25 4.73
N ARG A 62 2.34 10.36 5.44
CA ARG A 62 3.52 10.64 6.26
C ARG A 62 3.73 9.53 7.30
N GLU A 63 2.64 9.14 7.98
CA GLU A 63 2.74 8.09 8.96
C GLU A 63 3.16 6.76 8.33
N ALA A 64 2.58 6.47 7.19
CA ALA A 64 2.89 5.22 6.51
C ALA A 64 4.36 5.19 6.09
N MET A 65 4.86 6.27 5.54
CA MET A 65 6.24 6.30 5.10
C MET A 65 7.20 6.25 6.27
N ALA A 66 6.86 6.91 7.37
CA ALA A 66 7.72 6.89 8.55
C ALA A 66 7.77 5.50 9.17
N ALA A 67 6.65 4.80 9.18
CA ALA A 67 6.59 3.49 9.83
C ALA A 67 7.19 2.39 8.96
N THR A 68 7.04 2.50 7.65
CA THR A 68 7.45 1.42 6.75
C THR A 68 8.72 1.73 5.97
N GLY A 69 9.09 3.00 5.90
CA GLY A 69 10.22 3.39 5.07
C GLY A 69 9.91 3.35 3.59
N ALA A 70 8.63 3.50 3.25
CA ALA A 70 8.22 3.39 1.84
C ALA A 70 8.83 4.48 0.99
N ASP A 71 9.13 4.14 -0.25
CA ASP A 71 9.70 5.06 -1.21
C ASP A 71 8.65 5.63 -2.15
N VAL A 72 7.57 4.91 -2.35
CA VAL A 72 6.59 5.24 -3.38
C VAL A 72 5.19 5.16 -2.78
N SER A 73 4.34 6.12 -3.10
CA SER A 73 2.93 6.02 -2.76
C SER A 73 2.11 6.01 -4.03
N VAL A 74 1.08 5.17 -4.06
CA VAL A 74 0.20 5.00 -5.21
C VAL A 74 -1.21 5.34 -4.79
N VAL A 75 -1.90 6.14 -5.62
CA VAL A 75 -3.28 6.49 -5.37
C VAL A 75 -4.18 5.48 -6.07
N UNK A 76 -4.80 5.15 -5.24
CA UNK A 76 -5.57 4.15 -5.79
C UNK A 76 -6.76 4.47 -6.02
#